data_b57545da15ce6425c67a0a90b9a6e7ef
#
_entry.id   b57545da15ce6425c67a0a90b9a6e7ef
#
_cell.length_a   1.000
_cell.length_b   1.000
_cell.length_c   1.000
_cell.angle_alpha   90.00
_cell.angle_beta   90.00
_cell.angle_gamma   90.00
#
_symmetry.space_group_name_H-M   'P 1'
#
loop_
_entity.id
_entity.type
_entity.pdbx_description
1 polymer ?
#
loop_
_entity_poly.entity_id
_entity_poly.type
_entity_poly.pdbx_seq_one_letter_code
_entity_poly.pdbx_strand_id
1 'polypeptide(L)'
;GFDPTSPKSSDWPSIAAVAGATTAPRNQLPPAVVLPERLIHYSRRVLPGQFGGEMGPHRDPWFIEAAPYDPYCYGAYPDYAFDHQDRPGVFGGQRAFQIPDLTLREGVSTDRFDRRLALLRDVEQQRGRHGLTGASDSFDRSRRSAVSLLADPSVKKILDVRNERPETLERYGRNSFGWSLLMARNLVAAGVNFVQVNLGNNETWDTHGEAFPHLKDKLFPPTDRALAALLDDLQETGLLDSTLIVMAGEFGRTPKVTHLPQHYKLPGRDHWGAVQTVFFAGGGTQGGRIVGASDAIGAFPASDLQKPENMAATMYAALGVPDTTVWYDDLNRPHHIYDAAPIAGLF
;
A
#
# COMPACT_ATOMS: atom_id res chain seq x y z
N GLY A 1 21.04 -3.18 11.44
CA GLY A 1 20.07 -2.12 11.26
C GLY A 1 20.20 -1.49 9.90
N PHE A 2 19.09 -1.25 9.26
CA PHE A 2 19.06 -0.59 7.96
C PHE A 2 19.15 0.93 8.14
N ASP A 3 19.76 1.61 7.17
CA ASP A 3 19.81 3.06 7.17
C ASP A 3 18.38 3.60 6.88
N PRO A 4 17.75 4.31 7.82
CA PRO A 4 16.39 4.80 7.61
C PRO A 4 16.33 6.04 6.70
N THR A 5 17.48 6.50 6.18
CA THR A 5 17.56 7.79 5.49
C THR A 5 17.23 7.72 4.01
N SER A 6 17.52 6.62 3.33
CA SER A 6 17.25 6.46 1.89
C SER A 6 17.17 4.99 1.49
N PRO A 7 16.37 4.64 0.47
CA PRO A 7 16.34 3.29 -0.08
C PRO A 7 17.70 2.86 -0.62
N LYS A 8 18.07 1.61 -0.38
CA LYS A 8 19.29 0.98 -0.91
C LYS A 8 18.95 -0.33 -1.60
N SER A 9 19.76 -0.72 -2.56
CA SER A 9 19.65 -2.05 -3.19
C SER A 9 19.89 -3.20 -2.22
N SER A 10 20.56 -2.93 -1.08
CA SER A 10 20.81 -3.88 0.01
C SER A 10 19.71 -3.90 1.08
N ASP A 11 18.62 -3.17 0.90
CA ASP A 11 17.47 -3.27 1.79
C ASP A 11 16.75 -4.61 1.60
N TRP A 12 16.13 -5.13 2.64
CA TRP A 12 15.24 -6.27 2.50
C TRP A 12 14.03 -5.89 1.63
N PRO A 13 13.51 -6.85 0.84
CA PRO A 13 12.35 -6.59 0.00
C PRO A 13 11.12 -6.26 0.85
N SER A 14 10.29 -5.35 0.37
CA SER A 14 9.00 -5.04 0.96
C SER A 14 8.04 -6.23 0.89
N ILE A 15 7.04 -6.28 1.78
CA ILE A 15 5.98 -7.30 1.72
C ILE A 15 5.29 -7.29 0.35
N ALA A 16 5.05 -6.12 -0.21
CA ALA A 16 4.46 -5.98 -1.55
C ALA A 16 5.35 -6.60 -2.65
N ALA A 17 6.67 -6.39 -2.57
CA ALA A 17 7.61 -6.97 -3.53
C ALA A 17 7.65 -8.50 -3.43
N VAL A 18 7.70 -9.04 -2.20
CA VAL A 18 7.66 -10.48 -1.95
C VAL A 18 6.33 -11.08 -2.43
N ALA A 19 5.19 -10.48 -2.07
CA ALA A 19 3.88 -10.92 -2.54
C ALA A 19 3.80 -10.93 -4.06
N GLY A 20 4.29 -9.87 -4.72
CA GLY A 20 4.34 -9.78 -6.17
C GLY A 20 5.24 -10.82 -6.85
N ALA A 21 6.29 -11.27 -6.15
CA ALA A 21 7.21 -12.29 -6.67
C ALA A 21 6.72 -13.72 -6.47
N THR A 22 5.95 -13.96 -5.41
CA THR A 22 5.56 -15.31 -4.96
C THR A 22 4.13 -15.69 -5.30
N THR A 23 3.29 -14.73 -5.67
CA THR A 23 1.91 -15.00 -6.10
C THR A 23 1.75 -14.88 -7.60
N ALA A 24 0.99 -15.79 -8.20
CA ALA A 24 0.70 -15.71 -9.63
C ALA A 24 -0.34 -14.63 -9.92
N PRO A 25 -0.14 -13.78 -10.95
CA PRO A 25 -1.16 -12.82 -11.37
C PRO A 25 -2.41 -13.58 -11.85
N ARG A 26 -3.58 -13.15 -11.39
CA ARG A 26 -4.87 -13.73 -11.79
C ARG A 26 -5.45 -13.12 -13.07
N ASN A 27 -4.84 -12.04 -13.53
CA ASN A 27 -5.26 -11.27 -14.71
C ASN A 27 -4.04 -10.57 -15.34
N GLN A 28 -4.29 -9.54 -16.17
CA GLN A 28 -3.24 -8.74 -16.80
C GLN A 28 -2.65 -7.66 -15.90
N LEU A 29 -3.20 -7.47 -14.68
CA LEU A 29 -2.67 -6.51 -13.71
C LEU A 29 -1.47 -7.08 -12.96
N PRO A 30 -0.55 -6.23 -12.49
CA PRO A 30 0.51 -6.66 -11.59
C PRO A 30 -0.07 -7.29 -10.31
N PRO A 31 0.55 -8.37 -9.79
CA PRO A 31 0.02 -9.07 -8.61
C PRO A 31 0.12 -8.27 -7.31
N ALA A 32 0.97 -7.24 -7.27
CA ALA A 32 1.13 -6.37 -6.11
C ALA A 32 1.13 -4.89 -6.53
N VAL A 33 0.34 -4.09 -5.81
CA VAL A 33 0.13 -2.66 -6.07
C VAL A 33 0.28 -1.89 -4.77
N VAL A 34 0.90 -0.71 -4.85
CA VAL A 34 0.99 0.27 -3.77
C VAL A 34 0.35 1.57 -4.22
N LEU A 35 -0.57 2.12 -3.44
CA LEU A 35 -1.29 3.36 -3.75
C LEU A 35 -1.56 4.19 -2.46
N PRO A 36 -1.97 5.46 -2.54
CA PRO A 36 -2.09 6.28 -3.75
C PRO A 36 -0.78 6.97 -4.14
N GLU A 37 0.28 6.75 -3.40
CA GLU A 37 1.59 7.35 -3.62
C GLU A 37 2.70 6.56 -2.91
N ARG A 38 3.94 6.80 -3.30
CA ARG A 38 5.11 6.37 -2.52
C ARG A 38 5.19 7.15 -1.22
N LEU A 39 5.69 6.51 -0.18
CA LEU A 39 5.98 7.22 1.08
C LEU A 39 7.21 8.10 0.89
N ILE A 40 6.99 9.41 1.00
CA ILE A 40 8.01 10.45 0.86
C ILE A 40 7.91 11.36 2.09
N HIS A 41 9.02 11.56 2.77
CA HIS A 41 9.14 12.45 3.92
C HIS A 41 9.03 13.93 3.50
N TYR A 42 8.68 14.85 4.40
CA TYR A 42 8.55 16.28 4.09
C TYR A 42 9.83 16.90 3.49
N SER A 43 11.00 16.34 3.81
CA SER A 43 12.28 16.72 3.18
C SER A 43 12.44 16.23 1.74
N ARG A 44 11.39 15.67 1.13
CA ARG A 44 11.38 15.05 -0.21
C ARG A 44 12.22 13.78 -0.33
N ARG A 45 12.62 13.22 0.77
CA ARG A 45 13.34 11.95 0.82
C ARG A 45 12.34 10.79 0.68
N VAL A 46 12.57 9.91 -0.28
CA VAL A 46 11.80 8.66 -0.41
C VAL A 46 12.15 7.75 0.76
N LEU A 47 11.14 7.22 1.46
CA LEU A 47 11.35 6.33 2.60
C LEU A 47 11.76 4.93 2.13
N PRO A 48 12.68 4.24 2.83
CA PRO A 48 13.04 2.86 2.55
C PRO A 48 11.90 1.88 2.89
N GLY A 49 12.09 0.59 2.56
CA GLY A 49 11.13 -0.47 2.90
C GLY A 49 9.94 -0.61 1.96
N GLN A 50 9.92 0.08 0.82
CA GLN A 50 8.83 0.05 -0.16
C GLN A 50 9.14 -0.74 -1.43
N PHE A 51 10.40 -1.09 -1.64
CA PHE A 51 10.95 -1.59 -2.92
C PHE A 51 11.33 -3.06 -2.87
N GLY A 52 11.80 -3.57 -3.99
CA GLY A 52 12.31 -4.93 -4.12
C GLY A 52 13.65 -5.17 -3.41
N GLY A 53 14.41 -4.09 -3.11
CA GLY A 53 15.68 -4.20 -2.40
C GLY A 53 16.61 -5.21 -3.04
N GLU A 54 17.13 -6.17 -2.24
CA GLU A 54 18.03 -7.23 -2.71
C GLU A 54 17.42 -8.20 -3.74
N MET A 55 16.10 -8.18 -3.94
CA MET A 55 15.46 -8.89 -5.07
C MET A 55 15.61 -8.16 -6.40
N GLY A 56 16.14 -6.95 -6.39
CA GLY A 56 16.30 -6.08 -7.55
C GLY A 56 15.06 -5.25 -7.91
N PRO A 57 15.24 -4.13 -8.65
CA PRO A 57 14.18 -3.17 -8.96
C PRO A 57 13.10 -3.74 -9.91
N HIS A 58 13.37 -4.84 -10.59
CA HIS A 58 12.37 -5.54 -11.41
C HIS A 58 11.29 -6.26 -10.58
N ARG A 59 11.47 -6.31 -9.27
CA ARG A 59 10.52 -6.84 -8.28
C ARG A 59 9.79 -5.77 -7.51
N ASP A 60 10.04 -4.49 -7.82
CA ASP A 60 9.25 -3.41 -7.22
C ASP A 60 7.75 -3.63 -7.47
N PRO A 61 6.89 -3.38 -6.49
CA PRO A 61 5.46 -3.39 -6.71
C PRO A 61 5.07 -2.27 -7.69
N TRP A 62 3.89 -2.38 -8.28
CA TRP A 62 3.38 -1.29 -9.09
C TRP A 62 2.89 -0.13 -8.22
N PHE A 63 3.59 1.00 -8.29
CA PHE A 63 3.19 2.23 -7.61
C PHE A 63 2.19 3.01 -8.46
N ILE A 64 0.97 3.18 -7.94
CA ILE A 64 -0.05 4.06 -8.52
C ILE A 64 0.03 5.41 -7.83
N GLU A 65 0.52 6.42 -8.53
CA GLU A 65 0.66 7.78 -8.00
C GLU A 65 -0.62 8.59 -8.29
N ALA A 66 -1.69 8.28 -7.54
CA ALA A 66 -2.97 8.96 -7.63
C ALA A 66 -3.07 10.20 -6.74
N ALA A 67 -2.18 10.33 -5.76
CA ALA A 67 -2.09 11.46 -4.86
C ALA A 67 -0.67 12.05 -4.90
N PRO A 68 -0.38 12.97 -5.85
CA PRO A 68 0.95 13.55 -5.98
C PRO A 68 1.46 14.13 -4.66
N TYR A 69 2.74 13.88 -4.37
CA TYR A 69 3.37 14.33 -3.14
C TYR A 69 3.26 15.83 -2.95
N ASP A 70 2.83 16.22 -1.76
CA ASP A 70 2.78 17.62 -1.31
C ASP A 70 3.36 17.70 0.12
N PRO A 71 4.48 18.40 0.33
CA PRO A 71 5.15 18.47 1.63
C PRO A 71 4.34 19.24 2.70
N TYR A 72 3.28 19.92 2.32
CA TYR A 72 2.50 20.78 3.21
C TYR A 72 1.07 20.29 3.43
N CYS A 73 0.65 19.21 2.78
CA CYS A 73 -0.71 18.71 2.91
C CYS A 73 -0.69 17.37 3.65
N TYR A 74 -1.15 17.39 4.86
CA TYR A 74 -1.35 16.22 5.72
C TYR A 74 -2.83 15.85 5.77
N GLY A 75 -3.13 14.62 6.14
CA GLY A 75 -4.51 14.15 6.26
C GLY A 75 -5.17 13.78 4.93
N ALA A 76 -6.50 13.79 4.92
CA ALA A 76 -7.33 13.41 3.79
C ALA A 76 -7.89 14.63 3.08
N TYR A 77 -7.24 15.07 2.01
CA TYR A 77 -7.75 16.20 1.21
C TYR A 77 -9.00 15.79 0.41
N PRO A 78 -9.89 16.74 0.06
CA PRO A 78 -9.83 18.16 0.35
C PRO A 78 -10.27 18.56 1.76
N ASP A 79 -11.17 17.81 2.41
CA ASP A 79 -11.93 18.33 3.55
C ASP A 79 -11.24 18.11 4.91
N TYR A 80 -10.40 17.09 5.01
CA TYR A 80 -9.73 16.66 6.25
C TYR A 80 -8.24 16.94 6.23
N ALA A 81 -7.80 17.84 5.38
CA ALA A 81 -6.40 18.27 5.34
C ALA A 81 -6.05 19.15 6.56
N PHE A 82 -4.80 19.08 7.01
CA PHE A 82 -4.28 19.91 8.10
C PHE A 82 -2.78 20.14 7.94
N ASP A 83 -2.25 21.05 8.73
CA ASP A 83 -0.81 21.25 8.94
C ASP A 83 -0.48 20.94 10.41
N HIS A 84 0.52 20.12 10.68
CA HIS A 84 0.97 19.78 12.02
C HIS A 84 1.33 20.99 12.90
N GLN A 85 1.75 22.10 12.29
CA GLN A 85 2.19 23.29 13.01
C GLN A 85 1.20 24.46 12.89
N ASP A 86 0.01 24.24 12.34
CA ASP A 86 -1.02 25.27 12.20
C ASP A 86 -0.49 26.56 11.52
N ARG A 87 0.40 26.42 10.53
CA ARG A 87 1.02 27.56 9.84
C ARG A 87 0.00 28.27 8.93
N PRO A 88 -0.18 29.57 9.05
CA PRO A 88 -1.14 30.28 8.21
C PRO A 88 -0.75 30.24 6.73
N GLY A 89 -1.71 29.96 5.87
CA GLY A 89 -1.56 30.05 4.42
C GLY A 89 -0.84 28.87 3.74
N VAL A 90 -0.51 27.81 4.45
CA VAL A 90 0.15 26.62 3.91
C VAL A 90 -0.82 25.74 3.11
N PHE A 91 -2.13 25.83 3.40
CA PHE A 91 -3.17 25.10 2.69
C PHE A 91 -3.67 25.87 1.48
N GLY A 92 -2.98 25.82 0.37
CA GLY A 92 -3.37 26.56 -0.84
C GLY A 92 -3.17 25.78 -2.14
N GLY A 93 -2.55 24.61 -2.07
CA GLY A 93 -2.38 23.75 -3.23
C GLY A 93 -3.72 23.09 -3.58
N GLN A 94 -4.18 23.23 -4.83
CA GLN A 94 -5.27 22.44 -5.35
C GLN A 94 -4.77 20.99 -5.54
N ARG A 95 -4.63 20.27 -4.44
CA ARG A 95 -4.32 18.86 -4.51
C ARG A 95 -5.53 18.12 -5.10
N ALA A 96 -5.31 17.34 -6.13
CA ALA A 96 -6.34 16.56 -6.77
C ALA A 96 -5.94 15.08 -6.77
N PHE A 97 -6.90 14.23 -6.49
CA PHE A 97 -6.74 12.79 -6.71
C PHE A 97 -6.75 12.53 -8.21
N GLN A 98 -5.68 11.92 -8.71
CA GLN A 98 -5.47 11.74 -10.13
C GLN A 98 -5.57 10.26 -10.49
N ILE A 99 -6.04 9.98 -11.69
CA ILE A 99 -5.91 8.65 -12.26
C ILE A 99 -4.55 8.59 -12.96
N PRO A 100 -3.84 7.46 -12.88
CA PRO A 100 -2.66 7.26 -13.70
C PRO A 100 -2.98 7.52 -15.17
N ASP A 101 -2.17 8.33 -15.84
CA ASP A 101 -2.35 8.57 -17.27
C ASP A 101 -1.90 7.33 -18.05
N LEU A 102 -2.84 6.42 -18.27
CA LEU A 102 -2.69 5.23 -19.08
C LEU A 102 -3.17 5.48 -20.53
N THR A 103 -3.01 6.70 -21.02
CA THR A 103 -3.35 7.03 -22.39
C THR A 103 -2.13 6.89 -23.31
N LEU A 104 -2.40 6.52 -24.56
CA LEU A 104 -1.36 6.54 -25.58
C LEU A 104 -0.96 8.00 -25.83
N ARG A 105 0.33 8.24 -26.06
CA ARG A 105 0.86 9.56 -26.39
C ARG A 105 0.10 10.15 -27.59
N GLU A 106 -0.06 11.46 -27.59
CA GLU A 106 -0.62 12.20 -28.72
C GLU A 106 0.07 11.79 -30.04
N GLY A 107 -0.70 11.53 -31.08
CA GLY A 107 -0.20 11.04 -32.38
C GLY A 107 0.04 9.52 -32.46
N VAL A 108 -0.22 8.74 -31.41
CA VAL A 108 -0.20 7.28 -31.46
C VAL A 108 -1.65 6.76 -31.40
N SER A 109 -2.20 6.36 -32.55
CA SER A 109 -3.50 5.69 -32.57
C SER A 109 -3.39 4.26 -32.06
N THR A 110 -4.52 3.71 -31.58
CA THR A 110 -4.62 2.30 -31.15
C THR A 110 -4.13 1.35 -32.24
N ASP A 111 -4.54 1.55 -33.49
CA ASP A 111 -4.09 0.73 -34.63
C ASP A 111 -2.57 0.79 -34.83
N ARG A 112 -1.95 1.94 -34.63
CA ARG A 112 -0.50 2.10 -34.73
C ARG A 112 0.21 1.41 -33.59
N PHE A 113 -0.36 1.46 -32.40
CA PHE A 113 0.13 0.76 -31.21
C PHE A 113 0.06 -0.75 -31.43
N ASP A 114 -1.09 -1.29 -31.85
CA ASP A 114 -1.31 -2.73 -32.11
C ASP A 114 -0.38 -3.27 -33.19
N ARG A 115 -0.17 -2.51 -34.27
CA ARG A 115 0.81 -2.90 -35.31
C ARG A 115 2.24 -2.96 -34.79
N ARG A 116 2.63 -2.05 -33.90
CA ARG A 116 3.95 -2.10 -33.25
C ARG A 116 4.08 -3.32 -32.34
N LEU A 117 3.03 -3.69 -31.63
CA LEU A 117 3.01 -4.88 -30.79
C LEU A 117 3.09 -6.17 -31.61
N ALA A 118 2.40 -6.23 -32.75
CA ALA A 118 2.48 -7.36 -33.67
C ALA A 118 3.90 -7.51 -34.21
N LEU A 119 4.50 -6.44 -34.71
CA LEU A 119 5.88 -6.46 -35.21
C LEU A 119 6.88 -6.88 -34.11
N LEU A 120 6.69 -6.43 -32.88
CA LEU A 120 7.55 -6.81 -31.77
C LEU A 120 7.45 -8.31 -31.47
N ARG A 121 6.23 -8.88 -31.47
CA ARG A 121 6.02 -10.32 -31.31
C ARG A 121 6.72 -11.12 -32.41
N ASP A 122 6.66 -10.67 -33.67
CA ASP A 122 7.32 -11.32 -34.80
C ASP A 122 8.84 -11.32 -34.63
N VAL A 123 9.43 -10.19 -34.22
CA VAL A 123 10.87 -10.07 -33.94
C VAL A 123 11.29 -11.02 -32.81
N GLU A 124 10.49 -11.10 -31.73
CA GLU A 124 10.77 -11.98 -30.60
C GLU A 124 10.68 -13.45 -30.97
N GLN A 125 9.70 -13.82 -31.77
CA GLN A 125 9.57 -15.17 -32.26
C GLN A 125 10.77 -15.58 -33.13
N GLN A 126 11.27 -14.67 -33.96
CA GLN A 126 12.49 -14.91 -34.75
C GLN A 126 13.73 -15.04 -33.85
N ARG A 127 13.90 -14.17 -32.85
CA ARG A 127 15.00 -14.28 -31.86
C ARG A 127 14.97 -15.61 -31.12
N GLY A 128 13.79 -16.06 -30.70
CA GLY A 128 13.61 -17.37 -30.07
C GLY A 128 14.03 -18.53 -30.95
N ARG A 129 13.72 -18.48 -32.27
CA ARG A 129 14.14 -19.48 -33.24
C ARG A 129 15.66 -19.55 -33.44
N HIS A 130 16.38 -18.46 -33.21
CA HIS A 130 17.84 -18.39 -33.33
C HIS A 130 18.58 -18.64 -32.00
N GLY A 131 17.89 -19.12 -30.96
CA GLY A 131 18.54 -19.43 -29.67
C GLY A 131 19.05 -18.22 -28.89
N LEU A 132 18.66 -17.01 -29.30
CA LEU A 132 19.07 -15.75 -28.66
C LEU A 132 18.15 -15.45 -27.43
N THR A 133 17.84 -16.48 -26.65
CA THR A 133 17.09 -16.37 -25.40
C THR A 133 18.07 -16.16 -24.25
N GLY A 134 18.41 -14.93 -23.96
CA GLY A 134 19.23 -14.56 -22.81
C GLY A 134 18.63 -13.39 -22.07
N ALA A 135 18.48 -13.50 -20.79
CA ALA A 135 18.20 -12.43 -19.80
C ALA A 135 16.87 -11.67 -19.91
N SER A 136 15.81 -12.16 -20.59
CA SER A 136 14.67 -11.32 -20.90
C SER A 136 13.32 -11.75 -20.31
N ASP A 137 13.19 -12.87 -19.64
CA ASP A 137 11.85 -13.33 -19.16
C ASP A 137 11.19 -12.38 -18.17
N SER A 138 11.96 -11.72 -17.32
CA SER A 138 11.44 -10.72 -16.38
C SER A 138 11.11 -9.40 -17.08
N PHE A 139 12.00 -8.93 -17.95
CA PHE A 139 11.77 -7.73 -18.77
C PHE A 139 10.56 -7.93 -19.69
N ASP A 140 10.44 -9.08 -20.32
CA ASP A 140 9.34 -9.40 -21.22
C ASP A 140 8.00 -9.53 -20.47
N ARG A 141 8.00 -10.02 -19.23
CA ARG A 141 6.81 -9.99 -18.37
C ARG A 141 6.41 -8.57 -18.00
N SER A 142 7.33 -7.77 -17.49
CA SER A 142 7.08 -6.38 -17.11
C SER A 142 6.57 -5.56 -18.29
N ARG A 143 7.19 -5.74 -19.45
CA ARG A 143 6.77 -5.08 -20.69
C ARG A 143 5.37 -5.53 -21.14
N ARG A 144 5.07 -6.84 -21.11
CA ARG A 144 3.73 -7.35 -21.45
C ARG A 144 2.67 -6.80 -20.52
N SER A 145 2.95 -6.73 -19.23
CA SER A 145 2.06 -6.09 -18.25
C SER A 145 1.86 -4.61 -18.57
N ALA A 146 2.92 -3.86 -18.82
CA ALA A 146 2.83 -2.44 -19.16
C ALA A 146 2.02 -2.20 -20.45
N VAL A 147 2.22 -3.03 -21.47
CA VAL A 147 1.47 -2.98 -22.73
C VAL A 147 -0.01 -3.28 -22.49
N SER A 148 -0.31 -4.30 -21.70
CA SER A 148 -1.67 -4.66 -21.33
C SER A 148 -2.38 -3.54 -20.57
N LEU A 149 -1.69 -2.89 -19.63
CA LEU A 149 -2.22 -1.74 -18.90
C LEU A 149 -2.62 -0.58 -19.82
N LEU A 150 -1.86 -0.34 -20.90
CA LEU A 150 -2.14 0.71 -21.88
C LEU A 150 -3.22 0.33 -22.90
N ALA A 151 -3.34 -0.95 -23.22
CA ALA A 151 -4.22 -1.44 -24.29
C ALA A 151 -5.61 -1.82 -23.78
N ASP A 152 -5.77 -2.12 -22.49
CA ASP A 152 -7.03 -2.63 -21.93
C ASP A 152 -7.88 -1.50 -21.32
N PRO A 153 -9.02 -1.12 -21.96
CA PRO A 153 -9.91 -0.11 -21.42
C PRO A 153 -10.50 -0.46 -20.05
N SER A 154 -10.55 -1.75 -19.69
CA SER A 154 -11.05 -2.19 -18.38
C SER A 154 -10.14 -1.73 -17.24
N VAL A 155 -8.84 -1.69 -17.46
CA VAL A 155 -7.86 -1.21 -16.47
C VAL A 155 -8.11 0.25 -16.13
N LYS A 156 -8.37 1.09 -17.14
CA LYS A 156 -8.73 2.50 -16.91
C LYS A 156 -10.00 2.62 -16.07
N LYS A 157 -11.01 1.79 -16.34
CA LYS A 157 -12.26 1.77 -15.56
C LYS A 157 -12.03 1.34 -14.11
N ILE A 158 -11.16 0.37 -13.85
CA ILE A 158 -10.80 -0.09 -12.50
C ILE A 158 -10.16 1.05 -11.69
N LEU A 159 -9.31 1.85 -12.31
CA LEU A 159 -8.57 2.91 -11.66
C LEU A 159 -9.35 4.23 -11.57
N ASP A 160 -10.33 4.47 -12.43
CA ASP A 160 -11.09 5.72 -12.44
C ASP A 160 -12.25 5.71 -11.45
N VAL A 161 -11.91 5.83 -10.18
CA VAL A 161 -12.89 5.89 -9.09
C VAL A 161 -13.85 7.08 -9.20
N ARG A 162 -13.54 8.12 -9.97
CA ARG A 162 -14.41 9.28 -10.14
C ARG A 162 -15.67 8.97 -10.96
N ASN A 163 -15.62 7.88 -11.74
CA ASN A 163 -16.75 7.39 -12.54
C ASN A 163 -17.66 6.41 -11.78
N GLU A 164 -17.37 6.16 -10.52
CA GLU A 164 -18.26 5.39 -9.65
C GLU A 164 -19.57 6.12 -9.39
N ARG A 165 -20.61 5.37 -9.00
CA ARG A 165 -21.91 5.96 -8.69
C ARG A 165 -21.80 7.00 -7.56
N PRO A 166 -22.55 8.09 -7.62
CA PRO A 166 -22.50 9.13 -6.59
C PRO A 166 -22.70 8.60 -5.17
N GLU A 167 -23.58 7.60 -5.00
CA GLU A 167 -23.87 6.97 -3.71
C GLU A 167 -22.66 6.20 -3.16
N THR A 168 -21.90 5.53 -4.03
CA THR A 168 -20.66 4.84 -3.68
C THR A 168 -19.60 5.85 -3.25
N LEU A 169 -19.40 6.92 -4.04
CA LEU A 169 -18.46 7.99 -3.69
C LEU A 169 -18.81 8.64 -2.35
N GLU A 170 -20.11 8.83 -2.11
CA GLU A 170 -20.57 9.37 -0.83
C GLU A 170 -20.32 8.41 0.31
N ARG A 171 -20.59 7.11 0.14
CA ARG A 171 -20.38 6.08 1.17
C ARG A 171 -18.92 6.02 1.62
N TYR A 172 -17.95 6.02 0.68
CA TYR A 172 -16.52 6.04 1.00
C TYR A 172 -16.00 7.39 1.51
N GLY A 173 -16.73 8.47 1.23
CA GLY A 173 -16.28 9.84 1.48
C GLY A 173 -15.49 10.41 0.28
N ARG A 174 -15.79 11.66 -0.07
CA ARG A 174 -15.19 12.37 -1.22
C ARG A 174 -13.84 12.98 -0.88
N ASN A 175 -12.92 12.16 -0.41
CA ASN A 175 -11.59 12.56 0.01
C ASN A 175 -10.54 11.49 -0.37
N SER A 176 -9.27 11.81 -0.23
CA SER A 176 -8.16 10.96 -0.65
C SER A 176 -8.14 9.58 0.04
N PHE A 177 -8.60 9.47 1.29
CA PHE A 177 -8.68 8.18 1.99
C PHE A 177 -9.78 7.31 1.37
N GLY A 178 -10.98 7.88 1.21
CA GLY A 178 -12.11 7.19 0.58
C GLY A 178 -11.79 6.74 -0.85
N TRP A 179 -11.24 7.63 -1.67
CA TRP A 179 -10.88 7.29 -3.06
C TRP A 179 -9.79 6.22 -3.13
N SER A 180 -8.82 6.24 -2.21
CA SER A 180 -7.76 5.21 -2.16
C SER A 180 -8.31 3.84 -1.80
N LEU A 181 -9.17 3.74 -0.78
CA LEU A 181 -9.79 2.46 -0.40
C LEU A 181 -10.78 1.97 -1.46
N LEU A 182 -11.50 2.85 -2.13
CA LEU A 182 -12.37 2.51 -3.26
C LEU A 182 -11.57 1.96 -4.45
N MET A 183 -10.41 2.56 -4.77
CA MET A 183 -9.51 2.06 -5.79
C MET A 183 -8.94 0.68 -5.40
N ALA A 184 -8.57 0.49 -4.12
CA ALA A 184 -8.12 -0.80 -3.61
C ALA A 184 -9.20 -1.88 -3.76
N ARG A 185 -10.46 -1.57 -3.42
CA ARG A 185 -11.60 -2.47 -3.63
C ARG A 185 -11.72 -2.89 -5.10
N ASN A 186 -11.62 -1.94 -6.03
CA ASN A 186 -11.68 -2.21 -7.47
C ASN A 186 -10.53 -3.11 -7.93
N LEU A 187 -9.32 -2.88 -7.45
CA LEU A 187 -8.14 -3.68 -7.78
C LEU A 187 -8.27 -5.12 -7.24
N VAL A 188 -8.74 -5.30 -6.01
CA VAL A 188 -9.00 -6.63 -5.43
C VAL A 188 -10.10 -7.34 -6.21
N ALA A 189 -11.20 -6.68 -6.52
CA ALA A 189 -12.28 -7.24 -7.33
C ALA A 189 -11.82 -7.62 -8.75
N ALA A 190 -10.83 -6.91 -9.29
CA ALA A 190 -10.18 -7.24 -10.54
C ALA A 190 -9.14 -8.36 -10.43
N GLY A 191 -8.85 -8.88 -9.23
CA GLY A 191 -7.96 -10.03 -9.02
C GLY A 191 -6.50 -9.66 -8.71
N VAL A 192 -6.20 -8.43 -8.27
CA VAL A 192 -4.88 -8.09 -7.71
C VAL A 192 -4.73 -8.79 -6.36
N ASN A 193 -3.63 -9.53 -6.18
CA ASN A 193 -3.43 -10.38 -4.99
C ASN A 193 -3.07 -9.57 -3.74
N PHE A 194 -2.30 -8.49 -3.90
CA PHE A 194 -1.84 -7.65 -2.80
C PHE A 194 -1.99 -6.18 -3.14
N VAL A 195 -2.71 -5.44 -2.30
CA VAL A 195 -2.89 -3.99 -2.45
C VAL A 195 -2.50 -3.32 -1.14
N GLN A 196 -1.42 -2.54 -1.16
CA GLN A 196 -1.05 -1.68 -0.04
C GLN A 196 -1.63 -0.28 -0.26
N VAL A 197 -2.31 0.24 0.75
CA VAL A 197 -2.88 1.59 0.74
C VAL A 197 -2.21 2.43 1.81
N ASN A 198 -1.53 3.49 1.39
CA ASN A 198 -0.96 4.47 2.30
C ASN A 198 -2.01 5.56 2.60
N LEU A 199 -2.61 5.53 3.79
CA LEU A 199 -3.60 6.53 4.21
C LEU A 199 -2.90 7.77 4.74
N GLY A 200 -2.87 8.80 3.92
CA GLY A 200 -2.13 10.03 4.16
C GLY A 200 -0.66 9.92 3.71
N ASN A 201 -0.10 11.05 3.34
CA ASN A 201 1.29 11.13 2.95
C ASN A 201 2.14 11.70 4.08
N ASN A 202 3.46 11.57 3.91
CA ASN A 202 4.44 12.20 4.77
C ASN A 202 4.26 11.78 6.25
N GLU A 203 4.07 12.73 7.13
CA GLU A 203 3.93 12.54 8.58
C GLU A 203 2.46 12.63 9.04
N THR A 204 1.49 12.30 8.18
CA THR A 204 0.06 12.50 8.45
C THR A 204 -0.39 11.98 9.82
N TRP A 205 0.11 10.81 10.24
CA TRP A 205 -0.24 10.19 11.51
C TRP A 205 0.79 10.44 12.63
N ASP A 206 1.88 11.18 12.33
CA ASP A 206 2.97 11.42 13.27
C ASP A 206 2.69 12.64 14.17
N THR A 207 1.69 12.52 15.01
CA THR A 207 1.10 13.59 15.81
C THR A 207 1.82 13.77 17.17
N HIS A 208 3.05 14.29 17.17
CA HIS A 208 3.79 14.63 18.38
C HIS A 208 3.14 15.74 19.21
N GLY A 209 2.36 16.60 18.57
CA GLY A 209 1.51 17.60 19.20
C GLY A 209 0.16 17.66 18.53
N GLU A 210 -0.82 18.30 19.19
CA GLU A 210 -2.20 18.41 18.71
C GLU A 210 -2.85 17.06 18.33
N ALA A 211 -2.34 15.97 18.92
CA ALA A 211 -2.70 14.61 18.53
C ALA A 211 -4.21 14.37 18.64
N PHE A 212 -4.85 14.81 19.71
CA PHE A 212 -6.26 14.50 19.96
C PHE A 212 -7.21 15.21 18.98
N PRO A 213 -7.09 16.53 18.71
CA PRO A 213 -7.90 17.17 17.68
C PRO A 213 -7.60 16.65 16.27
N HIS A 214 -6.34 16.42 15.91
CA HIS A 214 -6.00 15.86 14.60
C HIS A 214 -6.61 14.46 14.39
N LEU A 215 -6.50 13.58 15.38
CA LEU A 215 -7.11 12.25 15.31
C LEU A 215 -8.63 12.33 15.26
N LYS A 216 -9.25 13.11 16.16
CA LYS A 216 -10.71 13.19 16.30
C LYS A 216 -11.39 13.83 15.11
N ASP A 217 -10.83 14.95 14.60
CA ASP A 217 -11.52 15.81 13.66
C ASP A 217 -11.02 15.66 12.22
N LYS A 218 -9.81 15.09 12.00
CA LYS A 218 -9.15 15.05 10.69
C LYS A 218 -8.79 13.65 10.21
N LEU A 219 -8.42 12.72 11.09
CA LEU A 219 -7.89 11.43 10.67
C LEU A 219 -8.88 10.28 10.86
N PHE A 220 -9.50 10.15 12.01
CA PHE A 220 -10.47 9.07 12.24
C PHE A 220 -11.74 9.19 11.42
N PRO A 221 -12.38 10.36 11.25
CA PRO A 221 -13.65 10.42 10.52
C PRO A 221 -13.53 9.91 9.07
N PRO A 222 -12.56 10.35 8.23
CA PRO A 222 -12.43 9.81 6.88
C PRO A 222 -11.94 8.35 6.86
N THR A 223 -11.11 7.93 7.82
CA THR A 223 -10.60 6.55 7.90
C THR A 223 -11.72 5.58 8.27
N ASP A 224 -12.47 5.88 9.33
CA ASP A 224 -13.59 5.05 9.82
C ASP A 224 -14.65 4.87 8.74
N ARG A 225 -15.07 5.99 8.12
CA ARG A 225 -16.05 5.98 7.04
C ARG A 225 -15.60 5.14 5.86
N ALA A 226 -14.38 5.34 5.39
CA ALA A 226 -13.87 4.64 4.23
C ALA A 226 -13.60 3.16 4.48
N LEU A 227 -13.11 2.81 5.68
CA LEU A 227 -12.89 1.42 6.08
C LEU A 227 -14.22 0.67 6.25
N ALA A 228 -15.22 1.27 6.90
CA ALA A 228 -16.55 0.68 7.00
C ALA A 228 -17.16 0.42 5.63
N ALA A 229 -17.08 1.39 4.70
CA ALA A 229 -17.56 1.23 3.34
C ALA A 229 -16.83 0.11 2.58
N LEU A 230 -15.51 -0.04 2.78
CA LEU A 230 -14.73 -1.13 2.20
C LEU A 230 -15.20 -2.50 2.71
N LEU A 231 -15.38 -2.64 4.03
CA LEU A 231 -15.85 -3.88 4.65
C LEU A 231 -17.23 -4.27 4.15
N ASP A 232 -18.16 -3.31 4.11
CA ASP A 232 -19.51 -3.53 3.58
C ASP A 232 -19.50 -3.98 2.13
N ASP A 233 -18.74 -3.29 1.26
CA ASP A 233 -18.62 -3.65 -0.17
C ASP A 233 -18.04 -5.05 -0.37
N LEU A 234 -17.00 -5.39 0.37
CA LEU A 234 -16.39 -6.71 0.28
C LEU A 234 -17.33 -7.80 0.82
N GLN A 235 -18.10 -7.51 1.86
CA GLN A 235 -19.11 -8.41 2.39
C GLN A 235 -20.26 -8.61 1.37
N GLU A 236 -20.80 -7.51 0.84
CA GLU A 236 -21.90 -7.53 -0.15
C GLU A 236 -21.52 -8.29 -1.43
N THR A 237 -20.26 -8.22 -1.82
CA THR A 237 -19.75 -8.90 -3.02
C THR A 237 -19.21 -10.31 -2.76
N GLY A 238 -19.20 -10.78 -1.50
CA GLY A 238 -18.63 -12.07 -1.11
C GLY A 238 -17.10 -12.15 -1.19
N LEU A 239 -16.43 -11.02 -1.35
CA LEU A 239 -14.97 -10.96 -1.41
C LEU A 239 -14.31 -10.92 -0.02
N LEU A 240 -15.05 -10.57 1.03
CA LEU A 240 -14.49 -10.45 2.38
C LEU A 240 -13.94 -11.78 2.89
N ASP A 241 -14.58 -12.91 2.59
CA ASP A 241 -14.12 -14.22 3.01
C ASP A 241 -12.75 -14.62 2.42
N SER A 242 -12.42 -14.07 1.25
CA SER A 242 -11.17 -14.36 0.53
C SER A 242 -10.18 -13.17 0.51
N THR A 243 -10.46 -12.11 1.27
CA THR A 243 -9.62 -10.91 1.31
C THR A 243 -9.28 -10.57 2.76
N LEU A 244 -8.03 -10.77 3.16
CA LEU A 244 -7.53 -10.32 4.45
C LEU A 244 -7.24 -8.82 4.41
N ILE A 245 -7.85 -8.06 5.30
CA ILE A 245 -7.59 -6.64 5.52
C ILE A 245 -6.73 -6.50 6.76
N VAL A 246 -5.61 -5.81 6.64
CA VAL A 246 -4.71 -5.48 7.75
C VAL A 246 -4.53 -3.97 7.79
N MET A 247 -4.77 -3.34 8.95
CA MET A 247 -4.49 -1.93 9.18
C MET A 247 -3.54 -1.79 10.36
N ALA A 248 -2.38 -1.18 10.12
CA ALA A 248 -1.34 -0.99 11.11
C ALA A 248 -0.58 0.32 10.84
N GLY A 249 -0.03 0.92 11.89
CA GLY A 249 1.06 1.87 11.78
C GLY A 249 2.41 1.16 11.83
N GLU A 250 3.49 1.93 11.76
CA GLU A 250 4.87 1.41 11.85
C GLU A 250 5.23 0.96 13.28
N PHE A 251 4.71 1.67 14.29
CA PHE A 251 4.84 1.38 15.73
C PHE A 251 3.77 2.14 16.53
N GLY A 252 3.73 1.92 17.83
CA GLY A 252 2.77 2.57 18.73
C GLY A 252 3.22 3.96 19.19
N ARG A 253 2.45 4.51 20.12
CA ARG A 253 2.68 5.83 20.72
C ARG A 253 2.84 5.71 22.22
N THR A 254 3.67 6.61 22.81
CA THR A 254 3.94 6.60 24.26
C THR A 254 2.64 6.61 25.07
N PRO A 255 2.56 5.81 26.15
CA PRO A 255 1.44 5.92 27.10
C PRO A 255 1.33 7.32 27.71
N LYS A 256 2.47 7.94 27.95
CA LYS A 256 2.55 9.30 28.48
C LYS A 256 2.22 10.33 27.40
N VAL A 257 1.31 11.21 27.70
CA VAL A 257 1.01 12.42 26.92
C VAL A 257 2.05 13.48 27.24
N THR A 258 2.67 14.06 26.21
CA THR A 258 3.74 15.06 26.30
C THR A 258 3.28 16.35 25.66
N HIS A 259 3.65 17.50 26.25
CA HIS A 259 3.42 18.81 25.67
C HIS A 259 4.75 19.49 25.39
N LEU A 260 4.93 19.90 24.13
CA LEU A 260 6.10 20.64 23.62
C LEU A 260 5.65 22.04 23.18
N PRO A 261 5.45 22.99 24.11
CA PRO A 261 4.79 24.27 23.83
C PRO A 261 5.60 25.17 22.86
N GLN A 262 6.89 24.89 22.68
CA GLN A 262 7.73 25.57 21.69
C GLN A 262 7.41 25.19 20.24
N HIS A 263 6.70 24.06 20.03
CA HIS A 263 6.38 23.53 18.69
C HIS A 263 4.88 23.40 18.45
N TYR A 264 4.10 23.09 19.51
CA TYR A 264 2.69 22.75 19.39
C TYR A 264 1.85 23.44 20.47
N LYS A 265 0.65 23.88 20.12
CA LYS A 265 -0.30 24.49 21.05
C LYS A 265 -0.90 23.50 22.05
N LEU A 266 -1.08 22.26 21.61
CA LEU A 266 -1.70 21.18 22.40
C LEU A 266 -0.77 19.96 22.48
N PRO A 267 -0.95 19.10 23.49
CA PRO A 267 -0.10 17.93 23.68
C PRO A 267 -0.30 16.85 22.62
N GLY A 268 0.68 15.95 22.54
CA GLY A 268 0.66 14.76 21.71
C GLY A 268 1.32 13.57 22.38
N ARG A 269 1.69 12.59 21.57
CA ARG A 269 2.35 11.36 22.01
C ARG A 269 3.51 11.03 21.07
N ASP A 270 4.64 10.63 21.64
CA ASP A 270 5.85 10.30 20.89
C ASP A 270 5.87 8.84 20.44
N HIS A 271 6.91 8.46 19.71
CA HIS A 271 7.11 7.10 19.23
C HIS A 271 7.32 6.10 20.37
N TRP A 272 6.69 4.92 20.25
CA TRP A 272 6.82 3.86 21.23
C TRP A 272 6.75 2.48 20.57
N GLY A 273 7.92 1.85 20.38
CA GLY A 273 8.02 0.59 19.66
C GLY A 273 7.58 -0.66 20.45
N ALA A 274 7.26 -0.53 21.74
CA ALA A 274 6.97 -1.71 22.56
C ALA A 274 5.54 -2.25 22.39
N VAL A 275 4.57 -1.42 22.07
CA VAL A 275 3.15 -1.79 21.95
C VAL A 275 2.48 -0.99 20.84
N GLN A 276 1.72 -1.68 20.01
CA GLN A 276 0.78 -1.07 19.08
C GLN A 276 -0.47 -1.94 18.92
N THR A 277 -1.52 -1.36 18.38
CA THR A 277 -2.73 -2.07 17.96
C THR A 277 -2.70 -2.29 16.46
N VAL A 278 -2.98 -3.51 16.03
CA VAL A 278 -3.15 -3.88 14.61
C VAL A 278 -4.57 -4.41 14.43
N PHE A 279 -5.23 -3.98 13.36
CA PHE A 279 -6.57 -4.42 13.01
C PHE A 279 -6.51 -5.46 11.90
N PHE A 280 -7.32 -6.52 12.04
CA PHE A 280 -7.52 -7.55 11.03
C PHE A 280 -9.02 -7.74 10.76
N ALA A 281 -9.38 -7.97 9.50
CA ALA A 281 -10.73 -8.33 9.09
C ALA A 281 -10.72 -9.17 7.81
N GLY A 282 -11.74 -9.98 7.61
CA GLY A 282 -11.89 -10.82 6.43
C GLY A 282 -10.86 -11.94 6.32
N GLY A 283 -10.77 -12.59 5.16
CA GLY A 283 -9.82 -13.67 4.89
C GLY A 283 -9.93 -14.86 5.85
N GLY A 284 -11.12 -15.13 6.41
CA GLY A 284 -11.34 -16.19 7.38
C GLY A 284 -11.07 -15.80 8.84
N THR A 285 -10.72 -14.53 9.13
CA THR A 285 -10.52 -14.08 10.53
C THR A 285 -11.82 -14.10 11.33
N GLN A 286 -11.72 -14.46 12.60
CA GLN A 286 -12.86 -14.48 13.50
C GLN A 286 -13.08 -13.09 14.11
N GLY A 287 -14.18 -12.43 13.72
CA GLY A 287 -14.54 -11.10 14.21
C GLY A 287 -14.77 -11.05 15.73
N GLY A 288 -14.55 -9.86 16.31
CA GLY A 288 -14.77 -9.60 17.75
C GLY A 288 -13.69 -10.15 18.67
N ARG A 289 -12.60 -10.72 18.15
CA ARG A 289 -11.48 -11.21 18.95
C ARG A 289 -10.46 -10.13 19.24
N ILE A 290 -9.85 -10.24 20.41
CA ILE A 290 -8.67 -9.49 20.81
C ILE A 290 -7.57 -10.51 21.12
N VAL A 291 -6.41 -10.37 20.49
CA VAL A 291 -5.23 -11.20 20.70
C VAL A 291 -4.14 -10.34 21.34
N GLY A 292 -3.69 -10.74 22.52
CA GLY A 292 -2.72 -10.02 23.32
C GLY A 292 -3.33 -8.86 24.12
N ALA A 293 -2.58 -8.44 25.13
CA ALA A 293 -2.90 -7.28 25.94
C ALA A 293 -1.64 -6.53 26.37
N SER A 294 -1.77 -5.23 26.59
CA SER A 294 -0.74 -4.42 27.24
C SER A 294 -0.89 -4.50 28.77
N ASP A 295 0.15 -4.03 29.46
CA ASP A 295 0.08 -3.76 30.91
C ASP A 295 -0.94 -2.65 31.23
N ALA A 296 -1.18 -2.43 32.52
CA ALA A 296 -2.20 -1.51 33.01
C ALA A 296 -2.01 -0.05 32.57
N ILE A 297 -0.79 0.33 32.16
CA ILE A 297 -0.48 1.68 31.70
C ILE A 297 -0.32 1.76 30.17
N GLY A 298 -0.49 0.66 29.44
CA GLY A 298 -0.34 0.63 27.99
C GLY A 298 1.10 0.77 27.50
N ALA A 299 2.09 0.40 28.33
CA ALA A 299 3.50 0.60 28.01
C ALA A 299 4.16 -0.62 27.36
N PHE A 300 3.88 -1.81 27.88
CA PHE A 300 4.53 -3.05 27.43
C PHE A 300 3.52 -4.18 27.24
N PRO A 301 3.83 -5.18 26.40
CA PRO A 301 2.98 -6.36 26.30
C PRO A 301 2.91 -7.11 27.62
N ALA A 302 1.72 -7.56 28.03
CA ALA A 302 1.48 -8.34 29.25
C ALA A 302 1.05 -9.78 28.95
N SER A 303 0.37 -10.04 27.84
CA SER A 303 0.01 -11.40 27.39
C SER A 303 0.03 -11.52 25.88
N ASP A 304 0.17 -12.74 25.40
CA ASP A 304 0.07 -13.15 23.99
C ASP A 304 0.82 -12.21 23.03
N LEU A 305 2.07 -11.93 23.39
CA LEU A 305 2.96 -11.05 22.59
C LEU A 305 3.01 -11.50 21.14
N GLN A 306 2.65 -10.58 20.25
CA GLN A 306 2.86 -10.72 18.81
C GLN A 306 3.91 -9.73 18.34
N LYS A 307 4.77 -10.18 17.41
CA LYS A 307 5.83 -9.37 16.81
C LYS A 307 5.45 -8.98 15.37
N PRO A 308 6.09 -7.96 14.78
CA PRO A 308 5.89 -7.62 13.37
C PRO A 308 6.08 -8.82 12.42
N GLU A 309 7.02 -9.73 12.76
CA GLU A 309 7.27 -10.94 12.00
C GLU A 309 6.06 -11.91 12.00
N ASN A 310 5.29 -11.97 13.11
CA ASN A 310 4.06 -12.76 13.16
C ASN A 310 2.97 -12.14 12.27
N MET A 311 2.88 -10.81 12.22
CA MET A 311 1.97 -10.12 11.30
C MET A 311 2.33 -10.41 9.85
N ALA A 312 3.61 -10.31 9.47
CA ALA A 312 4.08 -10.64 8.13
C ALA A 312 3.79 -12.10 7.76
N ALA A 313 4.10 -13.04 8.66
CA ALA A 313 3.80 -14.47 8.50
C ALA A 313 2.29 -14.71 8.29
N THR A 314 1.44 -13.99 9.02
CA THR A 314 -0.03 -14.06 8.87
C THR A 314 -0.46 -13.61 7.48
N MET A 315 0.08 -12.51 6.97
CA MET A 315 -0.21 -12.01 5.63
C MET A 315 0.25 -12.98 4.54
N TYR A 316 1.47 -13.54 4.67
CA TYR A 316 1.97 -14.51 3.70
C TYR A 316 1.18 -15.82 3.72
N ALA A 317 0.82 -16.31 4.90
CA ALA A 317 -0.03 -17.49 5.02
C ALA A 317 -1.41 -17.26 4.36
N ALA A 318 -2.04 -16.10 4.57
CA ALA A 318 -3.29 -15.72 3.93
C ALA A 318 -3.17 -15.60 2.40
N LEU A 319 -2.01 -15.23 1.88
CA LEU A 319 -1.72 -15.23 0.45
C LEU A 319 -1.45 -16.64 -0.12
N GLY A 320 -1.41 -17.67 0.73
CA GLY A 320 -1.08 -19.05 0.35
C GLY A 320 0.40 -19.27 0.06
N VAL A 321 1.27 -18.42 0.60
CA VAL A 321 2.73 -18.56 0.48
C VAL A 321 3.23 -19.52 1.57
N PRO A 322 3.75 -20.71 1.22
CA PRO A 322 4.28 -21.65 2.19
C PRO A 322 5.47 -21.09 2.97
N ASP A 323 5.66 -21.53 4.23
CA ASP A 323 6.80 -21.18 5.08
C ASP A 323 8.14 -21.65 4.54
N THR A 324 8.13 -22.69 3.70
CA THR A 324 9.29 -23.21 2.98
C THR A 324 9.70 -22.38 1.78
N THR A 325 8.92 -21.36 1.42
CA THR A 325 9.21 -20.51 0.26
C THR A 325 10.43 -19.65 0.51
N VAL A 326 11.29 -19.56 -0.50
CA VAL A 326 12.50 -18.72 -0.48
C VAL A 326 12.43 -17.68 -1.60
N TRP A 327 13.04 -16.55 -1.37
CA TRP A 327 13.39 -15.58 -2.43
C TRP A 327 14.89 -15.58 -2.64
N TYR A 328 15.34 -15.09 -3.77
CA TYR A 328 16.76 -15.05 -4.14
C TYR A 328 17.21 -13.61 -4.32
N ASP A 329 18.36 -13.27 -3.75
CA ASP A 329 19.00 -11.99 -3.93
C ASP A 329 19.74 -11.90 -5.29
N ASP A 330 20.34 -10.75 -5.57
CA ASP A 330 21.11 -10.53 -6.82
C ASP A 330 22.33 -11.46 -6.97
N LEU A 331 22.80 -12.06 -5.89
CA LEU A 331 23.86 -13.06 -5.89
C LEU A 331 23.34 -14.51 -5.96
N ASN A 332 22.03 -14.66 -6.18
CA ASN A 332 21.32 -15.95 -6.23
C ASN A 332 21.42 -16.75 -4.92
N ARG A 333 21.48 -16.08 -3.78
CA ARG A 333 21.44 -16.71 -2.46
C ARG A 333 19.98 -16.83 -2.00
N PRO A 334 19.57 -18.01 -1.49
CA PRO A 334 18.20 -18.19 -1.00
C PRO A 334 18.03 -17.55 0.39
N HIS A 335 16.90 -16.91 0.59
CA HIS A 335 16.47 -16.34 1.86
C HIS A 335 15.04 -16.80 2.15
N HIS A 336 14.77 -17.26 3.37
CA HIS A 336 13.40 -17.55 3.81
C HIS A 336 12.58 -16.27 3.81
N ILE A 337 11.32 -16.38 3.39
CA ILE A 337 10.41 -15.25 3.38
C ILE A 337 10.02 -14.89 4.81
N TYR A 338 9.75 -15.90 5.64
CA TYR A 338 9.44 -15.73 7.05
C TYR A 338 9.75 -17.02 7.83
N ASP A 339 10.18 -16.86 9.07
CA ASP A 339 10.43 -17.95 10.02
C ASP A 339 9.45 -17.91 11.20
N ALA A 340 8.71 -16.80 11.37
CA ALA A 340 7.75 -16.65 12.44
C ALA A 340 6.45 -17.41 12.13
N ALA A 341 5.77 -17.87 13.18
CA ALA A 341 4.43 -18.42 13.04
C ALA A 341 3.38 -17.30 12.79
N PRO A 342 2.32 -17.56 12.01
CA PRO A 342 1.17 -16.71 11.95
C PRO A 342 0.54 -16.47 13.33
N ILE A 343 -0.17 -15.37 13.50
CA ILE A 343 -0.81 -15.00 14.76
C ILE A 343 -1.85 -16.07 15.16
N ALA A 344 -1.60 -16.73 16.26
CA ALA A 344 -2.50 -17.77 16.78
C ALA A 344 -3.83 -17.17 17.24
N GLY A 345 -4.94 -17.86 16.95
CA GLY A 345 -6.27 -17.44 17.38
C GLY A 345 -6.92 -16.33 16.56
N LEU A 346 -6.31 -15.96 15.44
CA LEU A 346 -6.90 -14.98 14.53
C LEU A 346 -7.88 -15.65 13.54
N PHE A 347 -7.61 -16.89 13.16
CA PHE A 347 -8.41 -17.73 12.26
C PHE A 347 -9.13 -18.83 13.00
#